data_395a3d553ac6586c5ef26c8729e21832
#
_entry.id   395a3d553ac6586c5ef26c8729e21832
#
_cell.length_a   1.000
_cell.length_b   1.000
_cell.length_c   1.000
_cell.angle_alpha   90.00
_cell.angle_beta   90.00
_cell.angle_gamma   90.00
#
_symmetry.space_group_name_H-M   'P 1'
#
loop_
_entity.id
_entity.type
_entity.pdbx_description
1 polymer ?
#
loop_
_entity_poly.entity_id
_entity_poly.type
_entity_poly.pdbx_seq_one_letter_code
_entity_poly.pdbx_strand_id
1 'polypeptide(L)'
;MSTLPLSIAETRPDRIAQAIRNLQQGRSNATGSVTLRTSNTTTVVTAPNCAPTSAVLLFPTTAHAGAELAAGGCYVSAVASGSFTVTHASNSQADRTFFYACLG
;
A
#
# COMPACT_ATOMS: atom_id res chain seq x y z
N MET A 1 -33.12 -7.25 -10.47
CA MET A 1 -32.92 -6.56 -9.48
C MET A 1 -31.70 -5.82 -9.52
N SER A 2 -31.30 -5.18 -9.68
CA SER A 2 -30.29 -4.48 -9.86
C SER A 2 -30.25 -3.29 -9.16
N THR A 3 -30.89 -3.24 -8.22
CA THR A 3 -30.96 -2.08 -7.51
C THR A 3 -29.77 -1.76 -6.80
N LEU A 4 -28.68 -2.23 -7.25
CA LEU A 4 -27.46 -1.97 -6.64
C LEU A 4 -27.21 -0.51 -6.60
N PRO A 5 -26.78 -0.03 -5.48
CA PRO A 5 -26.49 1.38 -5.31
C PRO A 5 -25.14 1.75 -5.83
N LEU A 6 -24.55 0.89 -6.58
CA LEU A 6 -23.38 1.26 -7.28
C LEU A 6 -23.72 2.48 -8.05
N SER A 7 -22.89 3.34 -8.26
CA SER A 7 -23.14 4.62 -8.85
C SER A 7 -24.29 4.60 -9.85
N ILE A 8 -25.27 5.42 -9.66
CA ILE A 8 -26.35 5.53 -10.60
C ILE A 8 -25.84 5.98 -11.97
N ALA A 9 -24.77 6.72 -11.98
CA ALA A 9 -24.16 7.16 -13.22
C ALA A 9 -23.37 6.06 -13.91
N GLU A 10 -23.10 4.96 -13.25
CA GLU A 10 -22.35 3.87 -13.87
C GLU A 10 -23.30 2.98 -14.64
N THR A 11 -23.23 3.05 -15.95
CA THR A 11 -24.14 2.30 -16.81
C THR A 11 -23.43 1.15 -17.51
N ARG A 12 -22.20 0.84 -17.15
CA ARG A 12 -21.43 -0.22 -17.80
C ARG A 12 -21.35 -1.43 -16.89
N PRO A 13 -22.26 -2.40 -17.06
CA PRO A 13 -22.28 -3.56 -16.17
C PRO A 13 -20.99 -4.38 -16.18
N ASP A 14 -20.27 -4.35 -17.30
CA ASP A 14 -18.99 -5.06 -17.38
C ASP A 14 -17.97 -4.48 -16.39
N ARG A 15 -17.94 -3.17 -16.19
CA ARG A 15 -17.03 -2.55 -15.25
C ARG A 15 -17.42 -2.85 -13.80
N ILE A 16 -18.70 -2.86 -13.54
CA ILE A 16 -19.22 -3.19 -12.21
C ILE A 16 -18.87 -4.64 -11.87
N ALA A 17 -19.08 -5.54 -12.80
CA ALA A 17 -18.77 -6.95 -12.60
C ALA A 17 -17.28 -7.16 -12.38
N GLN A 18 -16.44 -6.41 -13.09
CA GLN A 18 -15.00 -6.50 -12.94
C GLN A 18 -14.55 -6.05 -11.55
N ALA A 19 -15.11 -4.96 -11.06
CA ALA A 19 -14.78 -4.45 -9.75
C ALA A 19 -15.16 -5.43 -8.65
N ILE A 20 -16.35 -6.02 -8.74
CA ILE A 20 -16.80 -7.01 -7.77
C ILE A 20 -15.91 -8.26 -7.83
N ARG A 21 -15.57 -8.70 -9.01
CA ARG A 21 -14.73 -9.87 -9.17
C ARG A 21 -13.35 -9.65 -8.57
N ASN A 22 -12.77 -8.48 -8.79
CA ASN A 22 -11.46 -8.16 -8.22
C ASN A 22 -11.50 -8.18 -6.70
N LEU A 23 -12.54 -7.65 -6.10
CA LEU A 23 -12.68 -7.68 -4.64
C LEU A 23 -12.84 -9.11 -4.12
N GLN A 24 -13.62 -9.93 -4.82
CA GLN A 24 -13.79 -11.33 -4.44
C GLN A 24 -12.52 -12.13 -4.52
N GLN A 25 -11.61 -11.74 -5.41
CA GLN A 25 -10.31 -12.40 -5.55
C GLN A 25 -9.23 -11.79 -4.64
N GLY A 26 -9.61 -10.89 -3.74
CA GLY A 26 -8.66 -10.25 -2.85
C GLY A 26 -7.83 -9.16 -3.51
N ARG A 27 -8.18 -8.75 -4.72
CA ARG A 27 -7.48 -7.70 -5.42
C ARG A 27 -8.15 -6.37 -5.15
N SER A 28 -7.38 -5.43 -4.68
CA SER A 28 -7.90 -4.09 -4.44
C SER A 28 -6.82 -3.08 -4.79
N ASN A 29 -7.22 -1.82 -4.94
CA ASN A 29 -6.28 -0.74 -5.18
C ASN A 29 -5.58 -0.28 -3.91
N ALA A 30 -5.87 -0.90 -2.78
CA ALA A 30 -5.27 -0.54 -1.51
C ALA A 30 -3.85 -1.06 -1.33
N THR A 31 -3.39 -1.94 -2.21
CA THR A 31 -2.10 -2.62 -2.06
C THR A 31 -1.10 -2.17 -3.11
N GLY A 32 0.16 -2.35 -2.80
CA GLY A 32 1.24 -2.06 -3.74
C GLY A 32 2.56 -2.57 -3.18
N SER A 33 3.66 -2.16 -3.80
CA SER A 33 4.99 -2.54 -3.33
C SER A 33 5.88 -1.32 -3.23
N VAL A 34 6.88 -1.40 -2.36
CA VAL A 34 7.85 -0.35 -2.15
C VAL A 34 9.20 -0.96 -1.86
N THR A 35 10.25 -0.35 -2.38
CA THR A 35 11.64 -0.69 -2.01
C THR A 35 12.22 0.51 -1.28
N LEU A 36 12.77 0.27 -0.10
CA LEU A 36 13.34 1.34 0.71
C LEU A 36 14.57 1.92 0.02
N ARG A 37 14.73 3.23 0.14
CA ARG A 37 15.83 3.93 -0.51
C ARG A 37 17.14 3.64 0.23
N THR A 38 18.20 3.43 -0.53
CA THR A 38 19.54 3.25 0.03
C THR A 38 20.05 4.60 0.53
N SER A 39 20.89 4.54 1.57
CA SER A 39 21.58 5.74 2.10
C SER A 39 20.63 6.86 2.50
N ASN A 40 19.41 6.52 2.88
CA ASN A 40 18.40 7.45 3.37
C ASN A 40 17.70 6.85 4.57
N THR A 41 17.13 7.71 5.39
CA THR A 41 16.40 7.27 6.58
C THR A 41 14.89 7.28 6.37
N THR A 42 14.43 7.78 5.22
CA THR A 42 13.01 7.83 4.90
C THR A 42 12.77 7.47 3.45
N THR A 43 11.62 6.88 3.17
CA THR A 43 11.14 6.61 1.81
C THR A 43 9.70 7.06 1.73
N VAL A 44 9.39 7.93 0.78
CA VAL A 44 8.02 8.39 0.53
C VAL A 44 7.41 7.50 -0.55
N VAL A 45 6.22 6.98 -0.27
CA VAL A 45 5.53 6.07 -1.17
C VAL A 45 4.28 6.76 -1.70
N THR A 46 4.15 6.83 -3.02
CA THR A 46 2.91 7.31 -3.63
C THR A 46 1.88 6.19 -3.56
N ALA A 47 0.78 6.45 -2.89
CA ALA A 47 -0.29 5.48 -2.69
C ALA A 47 -1.63 6.21 -2.82
N PRO A 48 -2.21 6.24 -4.03
CA PRO A 48 -3.38 7.09 -4.31
C PRO A 48 -4.57 6.85 -3.39
N ASN A 49 -4.67 5.65 -2.83
CA ASN A 49 -5.79 5.33 -1.96
C ASN A 49 -5.54 5.62 -0.48
N CYS A 50 -4.38 6.18 -0.15
CA CYS A 50 -4.11 6.56 1.23
C CYS A 50 -4.82 7.86 1.59
N ALA A 51 -5.29 7.92 2.82
CA ALA A 51 -5.83 9.12 3.44
C ALA A 51 -5.08 9.34 4.76
N PRO A 52 -5.12 10.53 5.35
CA PRO A 52 -4.40 10.78 6.60
C PRO A 52 -4.78 9.86 7.75
N THR A 53 -5.96 9.24 7.68
CA THR A 53 -6.45 8.32 8.71
C THR A 53 -6.27 6.86 8.33
N SER A 54 -5.62 6.56 7.21
CA SER A 54 -5.43 5.17 6.77
C SER A 54 -4.45 4.45 7.67
N ALA A 55 -4.73 3.17 7.91
CA ALA A 55 -3.76 2.26 8.52
C ALA A 55 -2.92 1.67 7.40
N VAL A 56 -1.60 1.76 7.51
CA VAL A 56 -0.69 1.25 6.50
C VAL A 56 0.03 0.04 7.08
N LEU A 57 -0.06 -1.09 6.39
CA LEU A 57 0.59 -2.33 6.79
C LEU A 57 1.73 -2.61 5.82
N LEU A 58 2.86 -3.06 6.36
CA LEU A 58 4.05 -3.41 5.59
C LEU A 58 4.33 -4.90 5.76
N PHE A 59 4.53 -5.60 4.64
CA PHE A 59 4.86 -7.02 4.64
C PHE A 59 6.18 -7.22 3.91
N PRO A 60 7.24 -7.70 4.59
CA PRO A 60 8.53 -7.89 3.93
C PRO A 60 8.44 -8.99 2.87
N THR A 61 9.05 -8.74 1.72
CA THR A 61 9.10 -9.72 0.64
C THR A 61 10.52 -10.17 0.32
N THR A 62 11.50 -9.62 1.01
CA THR A 62 12.91 -10.01 0.84
C THR A 62 13.55 -10.22 2.20
N ALA A 63 14.68 -10.93 2.24
CA ALA A 63 15.40 -11.15 3.48
C ALA A 63 15.88 -9.85 4.11
N HIS A 64 16.33 -8.90 3.29
CA HIS A 64 16.78 -7.60 3.80
C HIS A 64 15.61 -6.76 4.32
N ALA A 65 14.44 -6.87 3.71
CA ALA A 65 13.24 -6.22 4.24
C ALA A 65 12.83 -6.81 5.58
N GLY A 66 12.88 -8.13 5.71
CA GLY A 66 12.57 -8.79 6.97
C GLY A 66 13.54 -8.40 8.07
N ALA A 67 14.84 -8.32 7.75
CA ALA A 67 15.85 -7.90 8.71
C ALA A 67 15.64 -6.43 9.13
N GLU A 68 15.28 -5.58 8.20
CA GLU A 68 15.02 -4.17 8.51
C GLU A 68 13.85 -4.05 9.47
N LEU A 69 12.77 -4.79 9.24
CA LEU A 69 11.61 -4.78 10.10
C LEU A 69 11.93 -5.34 11.49
N ALA A 70 12.70 -6.43 11.55
CA ALA A 70 13.08 -7.05 12.80
C ALA A 70 13.99 -6.17 13.64
N ALA A 71 14.76 -5.28 13.02
CA ALA A 71 15.62 -4.35 13.74
C ALA A 71 14.85 -3.30 14.54
N GLY A 72 13.56 -3.14 14.28
CA GLY A 72 12.70 -2.26 15.07
C GLY A 72 12.72 -0.79 14.69
N GLY A 73 13.55 -0.41 13.74
CA GLY A 73 13.64 0.98 13.30
C GLY A 73 12.88 1.30 12.02
N CYS A 74 12.07 0.36 11.53
CA CYS A 74 11.33 0.52 10.30
C CYS A 74 9.84 0.65 10.62
N TYR A 75 9.26 1.82 10.34
CA TYR A 75 7.86 2.06 10.63
C TYR A 75 7.30 3.16 9.73
N VAL A 76 5.99 3.18 9.62
CA VAL A 76 5.30 4.24 8.88
C VAL A 76 5.23 5.46 9.78
N SER A 77 5.96 6.50 9.42
CA SER A 77 6.10 7.68 10.28
C SER A 77 5.12 8.80 9.93
N ALA A 78 4.52 8.77 8.75
CA ALA A 78 3.54 9.77 8.35
C ALA A 78 2.61 9.18 7.30
N VAL A 79 1.35 9.57 7.34
CA VAL A 79 0.36 9.19 6.35
C VAL A 79 -0.36 10.45 5.90
N ALA A 80 -0.48 10.61 4.59
CA ALA A 80 -1.10 11.79 4.01
C ALA A 80 -2.07 11.37 2.90
N SER A 81 -2.78 12.34 2.35
CA SER A 81 -3.63 12.08 1.21
C SER A 81 -2.77 11.70 0.02
N GLY A 82 -2.89 10.48 -0.45
CA GLY A 82 -2.18 9.99 -1.63
C GLY A 82 -0.74 9.54 -1.41
N SER A 83 -0.26 9.48 -0.17
CA SER A 83 1.11 9.02 0.10
C SER A 83 1.31 8.66 1.56
N PHE A 84 2.38 7.94 1.83
CA PHE A 84 2.84 7.72 3.20
C PHE A 84 4.36 7.68 3.23
N THR A 85 4.93 7.86 4.40
CA THR A 85 6.38 7.88 4.59
C THR A 85 6.79 6.76 5.52
N VAL A 86 7.82 6.02 5.13
CA VAL A 86 8.42 4.98 5.96
C VAL A 86 9.75 5.51 6.48
N THR A 87 9.94 5.47 7.79
CA THR A 87 11.23 5.75 8.41
C THR A 87 11.95 4.43 8.61
N HIS A 88 13.24 4.39 8.28
CA HIS A 88 14.04 3.18 8.32
C HIS A 88 15.52 3.50 8.52
N ALA A 89 16.33 2.48 8.67
CA ALA A 89 17.77 2.69 8.80
C ALA A 89 18.38 3.07 7.45
N SER A 90 19.44 3.88 7.51
CA SER A 90 20.23 4.21 6.32
C SER A 90 21.29 3.15 6.13
N ASN A 91 21.24 2.44 5.02
CA ASN A 91 22.27 1.46 4.66
C ASN A 91 22.32 1.30 3.15
N SER A 92 23.20 0.43 2.68
CA SER A 92 23.43 0.26 1.25
C SER A 92 22.58 -0.84 0.62
N GLN A 93 21.67 -1.46 1.37
CA GLN A 93 20.84 -2.52 0.82
C GLN A 93 19.81 -1.95 -0.15
N ALA A 94 19.84 -2.44 -1.38
CA ALA A 94 18.95 -1.95 -2.43
C ALA A 94 17.71 -2.82 -2.64
N ASP A 95 17.56 -3.88 -1.85
CA ASP A 95 16.49 -4.85 -2.04
C ASP A 95 15.61 -5.02 -0.80
N ARG A 96 15.45 -3.98 -0.01
CA ARG A 96 14.51 -3.98 1.13
C ARG A 96 13.11 -3.69 0.59
N THR A 97 12.50 -4.74 0.03
CA THR A 97 11.22 -4.62 -0.67
C THR A 97 10.09 -5.14 0.20
N PHE A 98 9.00 -4.37 0.23
CA PHE A 98 7.80 -4.69 1.01
C PHE A 98 6.57 -4.63 0.10
N PHE A 99 5.58 -5.44 0.39
CA PHE A 99 4.23 -5.15 -0.03
C PHE A 99 3.58 -4.27 1.02
N TYR A 100 2.71 -3.38 0.60
CA TYR A 100 1.97 -2.54 1.55
C TYR A 100 0.48 -2.61 1.28
N ALA A 101 -0.30 -2.29 2.31
CA ALA A 101 -1.74 -2.13 2.20
C ALA A 101 -2.14 -0.87 2.96
N CYS A 102 -2.96 -0.03 2.34
CA CYS A 102 -3.54 1.15 2.96
C CYS A 102 -5.02 0.86 3.22
N LEU A 103 -5.42 0.83 4.48
CA LEU A 103 -6.77 0.48 4.87
C LEU A 103 -7.44 1.65 5.59
N GLY A 104 -8.69 1.91 5.27
CA GLY A 104 -9.46 2.95 5.93
C GLY A 104 -9.63 4.27 5.21
#